data_1900e438d339044356e7332b9bdca794
#
_entry.id   1900e438d339044356e7332b9bdca794
#
_cell.length_a   1.000
_cell.length_b   1.000
_cell.length_c   1.000
_cell.angle_alpha   90.00
_cell.angle_beta   90.00
_cell.angle_gamma   90.00
#
_symmetry.space_group_name_H-M   'P 1'
#
loop_
_entity.id
_entity.type
_entity.pdbx_description
1 polymer ?
#
loop_
_entity_poly.entity_id
_entity_poly.type
_entity_poly.pdbx_seq_one_letter_code
_entity_poly.pdbx_strand_id
1 'polypeptide(L)'
;MSRARPLDKQRLVKLLQTEGEVVAVTGDGTNDAPALNFAQVGLSMGSGTSVAKEASDITLLDDSFRSIVTAVMWGRSLYKNIQRFVMFQLTINFTALLVVLIGAFMGTTLPLTVTQMLWVNIIMDTFAALALASLPADPNVMNEKPRPVGQFIITRPIWTSILGYGTAFVVFLLAMLLRIEITGGMDVYDLTLFFTFFVLLQFWNLL
;
A
#
# COMPACT_ATOMS: atom_id res chain seq x y z
N MET A 1 20.33 -13.34 -28.67
CA MET A 1 21.07 -14.61 -28.42
C MET A 1 20.47 -15.69 -29.28
N SER A 2 21.21 -16.27 -30.21
CA SER A 2 20.77 -17.47 -30.94
C SER A 2 21.38 -18.70 -30.29
N ARG A 3 20.59 -19.77 -30.09
CA ARG A 3 21.01 -21.04 -29.47
C ARG A 3 21.59 -20.90 -28.05
N ALA A 4 20.98 -20.07 -27.20
CA ALA A 4 21.41 -19.87 -25.81
C ALA A 4 21.22 -21.16 -24.98
N ARG A 5 22.25 -21.53 -24.20
CA ARG A 5 22.16 -22.60 -23.20
C ARG A 5 21.40 -22.10 -21.96
N PRO A 6 20.87 -22.99 -21.12
CA PRO A 6 20.17 -22.60 -19.88
C PRO A 6 20.96 -21.62 -19.01
N LEU A 7 22.25 -21.86 -18.83
CA LEU A 7 23.14 -21.00 -18.05
C LEU A 7 23.38 -19.62 -18.71
N ASP A 8 23.31 -19.52 -20.05
CA ASP A 8 23.46 -18.26 -20.77
C ASP A 8 22.23 -17.36 -20.53
N LYS A 9 21.00 -17.97 -20.43
CA LYS A 9 19.77 -17.26 -20.08
C LYS A 9 19.84 -16.71 -18.65
N GLN A 10 20.28 -17.53 -17.71
CA GLN A 10 20.48 -17.10 -16.32
C GLN A 10 21.53 -15.98 -16.20
N ARG A 11 22.65 -16.10 -16.96
CA ARG A 11 23.69 -15.06 -16.98
C ARG A 11 23.16 -13.72 -17.51
N LEU A 12 22.32 -13.75 -18.54
CA LEU A 12 21.68 -12.55 -19.07
C LEU A 12 20.81 -11.89 -18.01
N VAL A 13 19.98 -12.66 -17.32
CA VAL A 13 19.15 -12.17 -16.21
C VAL A 13 20.02 -11.49 -15.15
N LYS A 14 21.10 -12.16 -14.72
CA LYS A 14 22.04 -11.63 -13.74
C LYS A 14 22.69 -10.31 -14.20
N LEU A 15 23.09 -10.20 -15.45
CA LEU A 15 23.68 -8.98 -16.00
C LEU A 15 22.68 -7.82 -15.98
N LEU A 16 21.43 -8.04 -16.40
CA LEU A 16 20.38 -7.02 -16.35
C LEU A 16 20.09 -6.57 -14.90
N GLN A 17 20.07 -7.51 -13.96
CA GLN A 17 19.90 -7.19 -12.54
C GLN A 17 21.07 -6.37 -11.98
N THR A 18 22.31 -6.61 -12.42
CA THR A 18 23.48 -5.79 -11.99
C THR A 18 23.42 -4.38 -12.54
N GLU A 19 22.75 -4.16 -13.68
CA GLU A 19 22.46 -2.82 -14.23
C GLU A 19 21.30 -2.12 -13.51
N GLY A 20 20.68 -2.77 -12.50
CA GLY A 20 19.59 -2.20 -11.72
C GLY A 20 18.19 -2.42 -12.32
N GLU A 21 18.06 -3.25 -13.35
CA GLU A 21 16.79 -3.56 -13.98
C GLU A 21 16.00 -4.61 -13.20
N VAL A 22 14.67 -4.51 -13.22
CA VAL A 22 13.76 -5.54 -12.74
C VAL A 22 13.42 -6.47 -13.89
N VAL A 23 13.84 -7.73 -13.77
CA VAL A 23 13.75 -8.71 -14.85
C VAL A 23 12.63 -9.71 -14.59
N ALA A 24 11.70 -9.79 -15.53
CA ALA A 24 10.76 -10.91 -15.63
C ALA A 24 11.19 -11.85 -16.75
N VAL A 25 11.08 -13.15 -16.49
CA VAL A 25 11.43 -14.19 -17.47
C VAL A 25 10.22 -15.07 -17.71
N THR A 26 9.97 -15.37 -19.00
CA THR A 26 8.98 -16.37 -19.40
C THR A 26 9.66 -17.63 -19.89
N GLY A 27 9.12 -18.80 -19.55
CA GLY A 27 9.64 -20.08 -20.00
C GLY A 27 8.62 -21.21 -19.90
N ASP A 28 8.81 -22.25 -20.71
CA ASP A 28 7.94 -23.42 -20.78
C ASP A 28 8.68 -24.75 -20.54
N GLY A 29 10.01 -24.72 -20.65
CA GLY A 29 10.83 -25.92 -20.58
C GLY A 29 11.72 -26.02 -19.34
N THR A 30 12.25 -27.24 -19.11
CA THR A 30 13.25 -27.49 -18.05
C THR A 30 14.52 -26.65 -18.22
N ASN A 31 14.83 -26.28 -19.45
CA ASN A 31 15.98 -25.43 -19.77
C ASN A 31 15.80 -23.97 -19.30
N ASP A 32 14.59 -23.56 -19.01
CA ASP A 32 14.28 -22.19 -18.56
C ASP A 32 14.27 -22.08 -17.04
N ALA A 33 14.16 -23.20 -16.33
CA ALA A 33 14.05 -23.25 -14.88
C ALA A 33 15.15 -22.44 -14.14
N PRO A 34 16.45 -22.50 -14.52
CA PRO A 34 17.46 -21.68 -13.87
C PRO A 34 17.27 -20.18 -14.05
N ALA A 35 16.75 -19.74 -15.20
CA ALA A 35 16.48 -18.33 -15.47
C ALA A 35 15.18 -17.87 -14.79
N LEU A 36 14.14 -18.71 -14.77
CA LEU A 36 12.87 -18.46 -14.06
C LEU A 36 13.10 -18.26 -12.57
N ASN A 37 13.81 -19.17 -11.94
CA ASN A 37 14.10 -19.10 -10.49
C ASN A 37 15.01 -17.92 -10.12
N PHE A 38 15.87 -17.48 -11.04
CA PHE A 38 16.83 -16.40 -10.77
C PHE A 38 16.26 -15.00 -11.05
N ALA A 39 15.23 -14.90 -11.87
CA ALA A 39 14.55 -13.63 -12.17
C ALA A 39 13.83 -13.08 -10.92
N GLN A 40 13.54 -11.77 -10.89
CA GLN A 40 12.66 -11.20 -9.86
C GLN A 40 11.21 -11.68 -10.04
N VAL A 41 10.82 -12.03 -11.26
CA VAL A 41 9.50 -12.63 -11.54
C VAL A 41 9.68 -13.70 -12.62
N GLY A 42 9.53 -14.95 -12.22
CA GLY A 42 9.48 -16.10 -13.14
C GLY A 42 8.04 -16.39 -13.57
N LEU A 43 7.81 -16.49 -14.88
CA LEU A 43 6.50 -16.76 -15.47
C LEU A 43 6.56 -18.04 -16.28
N SER A 44 5.88 -19.10 -15.87
CA SER A 44 5.75 -20.33 -16.67
C SER A 44 4.48 -20.32 -17.49
N MET A 45 4.53 -21.03 -18.63
CA MET A 45 3.37 -21.28 -19.46
C MET A 45 2.53 -22.42 -18.86
N GLY A 46 1.22 -22.36 -19.01
CA GLY A 46 0.29 -23.41 -18.55
C GLY A 46 0.54 -24.76 -19.24
N SER A 47 0.95 -24.72 -20.50
CA SER A 47 1.41 -25.88 -21.28
C SER A 47 2.84 -26.32 -20.93
N GLY A 48 3.58 -25.55 -20.11
CA GLY A 48 4.97 -25.83 -19.76
C GLY A 48 5.14 -27.04 -18.85
N THR A 49 6.41 -27.48 -18.73
CA THR A 49 6.79 -28.65 -17.91
C THR A 49 6.57 -28.36 -16.42
N SER A 50 6.40 -29.43 -15.61
CA SER A 50 6.31 -29.31 -14.14
C SER A 50 7.53 -28.59 -13.55
N VAL A 51 8.71 -28.84 -14.07
CA VAL A 51 9.95 -28.20 -13.63
C VAL A 51 9.93 -26.69 -13.88
N ALA A 52 9.41 -26.22 -15.02
CA ALA A 52 9.27 -24.79 -15.29
C ALA A 52 8.24 -24.15 -14.35
N LYS A 53 7.12 -24.84 -14.07
CA LYS A 53 6.09 -24.37 -13.16
C LYS A 53 6.60 -24.27 -11.71
N GLU A 54 7.34 -25.24 -11.24
CA GLU A 54 7.95 -25.24 -9.91
C GLU A 54 9.02 -24.16 -9.74
N ALA A 55 9.73 -23.80 -10.83
CA ALA A 55 10.76 -22.77 -10.84
C ALA A 55 10.21 -21.35 -11.03
N SER A 56 8.91 -21.19 -11.28
CA SER A 56 8.28 -19.89 -11.55
C SER A 56 7.43 -19.40 -10.37
N ASP A 57 7.25 -18.09 -10.29
CA ASP A 57 6.37 -17.43 -9.30
C ASP A 57 4.90 -17.41 -9.76
N ILE A 58 4.67 -17.39 -11.09
CA ILE A 58 3.35 -17.27 -11.70
C ILE A 58 3.24 -18.26 -12.86
N THR A 59 2.11 -18.96 -12.97
CA THR A 59 1.77 -19.80 -14.12
C THR A 59 0.66 -19.15 -14.94
N LEU A 60 0.90 -18.96 -16.23
CA LEU A 60 -0.04 -18.40 -17.20
C LEU A 60 -0.91 -19.54 -17.78
N LEU A 61 -2.15 -19.63 -17.36
CA LEU A 61 -3.03 -20.74 -17.76
C LEU A 61 -3.43 -20.74 -19.24
N ASP A 62 -3.45 -19.55 -19.84
CA ASP A 62 -3.85 -19.34 -21.25
C ASP A 62 -2.67 -19.13 -22.21
N ASP A 63 -1.45 -19.26 -21.72
CA ASP A 63 -0.19 -19.07 -22.47
C ASP A 63 -0.14 -17.75 -23.26
N SER A 64 -0.90 -16.73 -22.79
CA SER A 64 -1.09 -15.45 -23.48
C SER A 64 -0.16 -14.37 -22.96
N PHE A 65 0.55 -13.71 -23.87
CA PHE A 65 1.33 -12.52 -23.52
C PHE A 65 0.45 -11.38 -22.99
N ARG A 66 -0.81 -11.31 -23.42
CA ARG A 66 -1.79 -10.34 -22.92
C ARG A 66 -2.03 -10.51 -21.43
N SER A 67 -2.03 -11.74 -20.94
CA SER A 67 -2.22 -12.05 -19.51
C SER A 67 -1.05 -11.57 -18.67
N ILE A 68 0.19 -11.57 -19.22
CA ILE A 68 1.36 -10.96 -18.57
C ILE A 68 1.14 -9.45 -18.39
N VAL A 69 0.73 -8.76 -19.46
CA VAL A 69 0.46 -7.31 -19.39
C VAL A 69 -0.63 -6.99 -18.37
N THR A 70 -1.69 -7.81 -18.34
CA THR A 70 -2.77 -7.68 -17.38
C THR A 70 -2.28 -7.92 -15.94
N ALA A 71 -1.44 -8.94 -15.71
CA ALA A 71 -0.85 -9.23 -14.41
C ALA A 71 0.03 -8.05 -13.91
N VAL A 72 0.86 -7.47 -14.80
CA VAL A 72 1.66 -6.29 -14.47
C VAL A 72 0.77 -5.09 -14.10
N MET A 73 -0.30 -4.86 -14.85
CA MET A 73 -1.27 -3.78 -14.57
C MET A 73 -1.92 -3.98 -13.18
N TRP A 74 -2.38 -5.19 -12.87
CA TRP A 74 -2.95 -5.51 -11.56
C TRP A 74 -1.93 -5.35 -10.43
N GLY A 75 -0.71 -5.84 -10.60
CA GLY A 75 0.35 -5.71 -9.60
C GLY A 75 0.70 -4.25 -9.30
N ARG A 76 0.80 -3.40 -10.33
CA ARG A 76 1.03 -1.96 -10.16
C ARG A 76 -0.14 -1.25 -9.49
N SER A 77 -1.38 -1.60 -9.85
CA SER A 77 -2.58 -1.05 -9.23
C SER A 77 -2.70 -1.45 -7.76
N LEU A 78 -2.47 -2.71 -7.45
CA LEU A 78 -2.45 -3.23 -6.08
C LEU A 78 -1.42 -2.50 -5.22
N TYR A 79 -0.22 -2.28 -5.75
CA TYR A 79 0.80 -1.53 -5.04
C TYR A 79 0.36 -0.09 -4.71
N LYS A 80 -0.29 0.61 -5.64
CA LYS A 80 -0.85 1.94 -5.38
C LYS A 80 -1.92 1.92 -4.28
N ASN A 81 -2.78 0.89 -4.31
CA ASN A 81 -3.80 0.74 -3.28
C ASN A 81 -3.18 0.47 -1.90
N ILE A 82 -2.10 -0.33 -1.82
CA ILE A 82 -1.32 -0.51 -0.60
C ILE A 82 -0.73 0.83 -0.12
N GLN A 83 -0.15 1.64 -1.03
CA GLN A 83 0.37 2.96 -0.65
C GLN A 83 -0.72 3.90 -0.12
N ARG A 84 -1.91 3.91 -0.74
CA ARG A 84 -3.06 4.68 -0.26
C ARG A 84 -3.51 4.22 1.12
N PHE A 85 -3.59 2.90 1.33
CA PHE A 85 -3.94 2.34 2.63
C PHE A 85 -2.93 2.73 3.72
N VAL A 86 -1.63 2.59 3.45
CA VAL A 86 -0.56 2.97 4.38
C VAL A 86 -0.60 4.47 4.70
N MET A 87 -0.83 5.31 3.69
CA MET A 87 -0.96 6.77 3.89
C MET A 87 -2.17 7.08 4.78
N PHE A 88 -3.31 6.49 4.50
CA PHE A 88 -4.52 6.61 5.31
C PHE A 88 -4.27 6.22 6.76
N GLN A 89 -3.73 5.03 6.99
CA GLN A 89 -3.44 4.48 8.31
C GLN A 89 -2.47 5.34 9.12
N LEU A 90 -1.38 5.78 8.49
CA LEU A 90 -0.40 6.63 9.17
C LEU A 90 -0.95 8.02 9.49
N THR A 91 -1.81 8.58 8.65
CA THR A 91 -2.47 9.86 8.93
C THR A 91 -3.42 9.76 10.13
N ILE A 92 -4.20 8.67 10.24
CA ILE A 92 -5.06 8.40 11.41
C ILE A 92 -4.22 8.33 12.69
N ASN A 93 -3.21 7.46 12.69
CA ASN A 93 -2.39 7.23 13.87
C ASN A 93 -1.61 8.49 14.29
N PHE A 94 -1.08 9.24 13.34
CA PHE A 94 -0.42 10.52 13.58
C PHE A 94 -1.39 11.54 14.22
N THR A 95 -2.58 11.69 13.65
CA THR A 95 -3.61 12.60 14.15
C THR A 95 -4.04 12.22 15.57
N ALA A 96 -4.38 10.95 15.79
CA ALA A 96 -4.83 10.46 17.08
C ALA A 96 -3.76 10.62 18.16
N LEU A 97 -2.52 10.24 17.86
CA LEU A 97 -1.40 10.36 18.80
C LEU A 97 -1.17 11.82 19.22
N LEU A 98 -1.15 12.75 18.26
CA LEU A 98 -0.92 14.16 18.58
C LEU A 98 -2.09 14.79 19.34
N VAL A 99 -3.33 14.47 18.97
CA VAL A 99 -4.51 14.97 19.67
C VAL A 99 -4.54 14.51 21.12
N VAL A 100 -4.30 13.22 21.38
CA VAL A 100 -4.25 12.67 22.75
C VAL A 100 -3.07 13.25 23.52
N LEU A 101 -1.89 13.33 22.92
CA LEU A 101 -0.69 13.85 23.57
C LEU A 101 -0.85 15.33 23.95
N ILE A 102 -1.27 16.17 23.01
CA ILE A 102 -1.45 17.62 23.25
C ILE A 102 -2.61 17.85 24.24
N GLY A 103 -3.73 17.12 24.11
CA GLY A 103 -4.83 17.17 25.06
C GLY A 103 -4.40 16.85 26.50
N ALA A 104 -3.54 15.83 26.66
CA ALA A 104 -2.98 15.48 27.97
C ALA A 104 -2.09 16.61 28.55
N PHE A 105 -1.27 17.26 27.74
CA PHE A 105 -0.47 18.42 28.17
C PHE A 105 -1.34 19.65 28.52
N MET A 106 -2.48 19.81 27.87
CA MET A 106 -3.45 20.86 28.18
C MET A 106 -4.26 20.59 29.46
N GLY A 107 -4.13 19.39 30.05
CA GLY A 107 -4.88 18.99 31.24
C GLY A 107 -6.36 18.69 30.99
N THR A 108 -6.76 18.51 29.73
CA THR A 108 -8.13 18.13 29.37
C THR A 108 -8.40 16.66 29.68
N THR A 109 -9.66 16.29 29.83
CA THR A 109 -10.07 14.88 29.86
C THR A 109 -9.66 14.22 28.55
N LEU A 110 -9.35 12.90 28.57
CA LEU A 110 -8.92 12.16 27.39
C LEU A 110 -9.94 12.31 26.25
N PRO A 111 -9.59 13.00 25.16
CA PRO A 111 -10.53 13.27 24.06
C PRO A 111 -10.88 12.02 23.26
N LEU A 112 -10.01 11.02 23.28
CA LEU A 112 -10.19 9.71 22.65
C LEU A 112 -9.86 8.61 23.65
N THR A 113 -10.79 7.70 23.88
CA THR A 113 -10.58 6.54 24.75
C THR A 113 -9.87 5.42 24.01
N VAL A 114 -9.20 4.53 24.76
CA VAL A 114 -8.54 3.33 24.20
C VAL A 114 -9.53 2.47 23.41
N THR A 115 -10.76 2.32 23.91
CA THR A 115 -11.80 1.54 23.23
C THR A 115 -12.19 2.17 21.89
N GLN A 116 -12.33 3.49 21.81
CA GLN A 116 -12.60 4.19 20.56
C GLN A 116 -11.47 4.04 19.56
N MET A 117 -10.21 4.11 20.01
CA MET A 117 -9.04 3.90 19.16
C MET A 117 -8.96 2.47 18.62
N LEU A 118 -9.24 1.46 19.46
CA LEU A 118 -9.32 0.07 19.03
C LEU A 118 -10.45 -0.14 18.01
N TRP A 119 -11.60 0.48 18.24
CA TRP A 119 -12.74 0.42 17.31
C TRP A 119 -12.36 1.00 15.94
N VAL A 120 -11.75 2.18 15.92
CA VAL A 120 -11.28 2.82 14.67
C VAL A 120 -10.28 1.91 13.95
N ASN A 121 -9.26 1.42 14.65
CA ASN A 121 -8.22 0.59 14.03
C ASN A 121 -8.76 -0.76 13.53
N ILE A 122 -9.70 -1.40 14.22
CA ILE A 122 -10.22 -2.70 13.77
C ILE A 122 -11.28 -2.52 12.69
N ILE A 123 -12.25 -1.64 12.89
CA ILE A 123 -13.41 -1.53 12.01
C ILE A 123 -13.11 -0.68 10.80
N MET A 124 -12.60 0.54 11.00
CA MET A 124 -12.30 1.43 9.86
C MET A 124 -11.21 0.87 8.97
N ASP A 125 -10.14 0.30 9.54
CA ASP A 125 -9.04 -0.27 8.76
C ASP A 125 -9.49 -1.47 7.94
N THR A 126 -10.35 -2.34 8.52
CA THR A 126 -10.92 -3.48 7.79
C THR A 126 -11.77 -3.01 6.60
N PHE A 127 -12.65 -2.04 6.80
CA PHE A 127 -13.47 -1.51 5.71
C PHE A 127 -12.65 -0.72 4.68
N ALA A 128 -11.66 0.05 5.10
CA ALA A 128 -10.76 0.77 4.19
C ALA A 128 -9.93 -0.20 3.35
N ALA A 129 -9.37 -1.24 3.96
CA ALA A 129 -8.63 -2.28 3.26
C ALA A 129 -9.52 -3.02 2.25
N LEU A 130 -10.75 -3.39 2.63
CA LEU A 130 -11.71 -4.05 1.76
C LEU A 130 -12.12 -3.15 0.58
N ALA A 131 -12.40 -1.88 0.83
CA ALA A 131 -12.75 -0.91 -0.20
C ALA A 131 -11.62 -0.75 -1.23
N LEU A 132 -10.38 -0.56 -0.76
CA LEU A 132 -9.21 -0.40 -1.63
C LEU A 132 -8.86 -1.70 -2.37
N ALA A 133 -9.05 -2.87 -1.74
CA ALA A 133 -8.85 -4.17 -2.39
C ALA A 133 -9.89 -4.46 -3.48
N SER A 134 -11.09 -3.88 -3.37
CA SER A 134 -12.18 -4.06 -4.35
C SER A 134 -12.06 -3.15 -5.57
N LEU A 135 -11.11 -2.22 -5.59
CA LEU A 135 -10.92 -1.32 -6.72
C LEU A 135 -10.42 -2.09 -7.96
N PRO A 136 -10.99 -1.81 -9.13
CA PRO A 136 -10.50 -2.39 -10.39
C PRO A 136 -9.09 -1.89 -10.70
N ALA A 137 -8.34 -2.67 -11.49
CA ALA A 137 -7.03 -2.25 -11.95
C ALA A 137 -7.12 -0.98 -12.79
N ASP A 138 -6.28 0.01 -12.48
CA ASP A 138 -6.21 1.28 -13.22
C ASP A 138 -5.30 1.13 -14.45
N PRO A 139 -5.82 1.25 -15.68
CA PRO A 139 -5.00 1.18 -16.89
C PRO A 139 -3.91 2.25 -16.96
N ASN A 140 -4.10 3.40 -16.31
CA ASN A 140 -3.14 4.50 -16.34
C ASN A 140 -1.79 4.15 -15.67
N VAL A 141 -1.77 3.15 -14.78
CA VAL A 141 -0.52 2.69 -14.16
C VAL A 141 0.50 2.17 -15.18
N MET A 142 0.04 1.75 -16.36
CA MET A 142 0.92 1.25 -17.43
C MET A 142 1.69 2.38 -18.15
N ASN A 143 1.22 3.63 -18.06
CA ASN A 143 1.90 4.80 -18.62
C ASN A 143 2.99 5.34 -17.69
N GLU A 144 3.07 4.83 -16.46
CA GLU A 144 4.05 5.26 -15.48
C GLU A 144 5.37 4.50 -15.65
N LYS A 145 6.47 5.18 -15.35
CA LYS A 145 7.80 4.54 -15.35
C LYS A 145 7.87 3.42 -14.32
N PRO A 146 8.62 2.35 -14.59
CA PRO A 146 8.91 1.32 -13.59
C PRO A 146 9.53 1.93 -12.33
N ARG A 147 9.20 1.36 -11.18
CA ARG A 147 9.80 1.78 -9.91
C ARG A 147 11.24 1.33 -9.81
N PRO A 148 12.14 2.17 -9.25
CA PRO A 148 13.48 1.74 -8.89
C PRO A 148 13.45 0.57 -7.89
N VAL A 149 14.39 -0.35 -8.02
CA VAL A 149 14.59 -1.44 -7.05
C VAL A 149 14.95 -0.84 -5.69
N GLY A 150 14.31 -1.33 -4.63
CA GLY A 150 14.58 -0.86 -3.26
C GLY A 150 13.87 0.45 -2.87
N GLN A 151 13.00 1.00 -3.71
CA GLN A 151 12.20 2.17 -3.32
C GLN A 151 11.26 1.82 -2.16
N PHE A 152 11.30 2.61 -1.09
CA PHE A 152 10.39 2.47 0.04
C PHE A 152 8.93 2.70 -0.37
N ILE A 153 8.01 2.00 0.31
CA ILE A 153 6.56 2.18 0.13
C ILE A 153 6.17 3.62 0.42
N ILE A 154 6.73 4.19 1.50
CA ILE A 154 6.50 5.57 1.90
C ILE A 154 7.52 6.45 1.20
N THR A 155 7.10 7.13 0.15
CA THR A 155 7.89 8.11 -0.58
C THR A 155 7.83 9.50 0.06
N ARG A 156 8.73 10.41 -0.33
CA ARG A 156 8.69 11.80 0.15
C ARG A 156 7.33 12.49 -0.07
N PRO A 157 6.67 12.38 -1.25
CA PRO A 157 5.34 12.92 -1.43
C PRO A 157 4.29 12.34 -0.46
N ILE A 158 4.35 11.05 -0.17
CA ILE A 158 3.45 10.41 0.80
C ILE A 158 3.68 10.99 2.19
N TRP A 159 4.93 11.15 2.62
CA TRP A 159 5.27 11.79 3.89
C TRP A 159 4.74 13.22 4.00
N THR A 160 4.91 14.03 2.96
CA THR A 160 4.39 15.41 2.95
C THR A 160 2.87 15.46 3.02
N SER A 161 2.19 14.51 2.38
CA SER A 161 0.73 14.37 2.47
C SER A 161 0.27 13.97 3.87
N ILE A 162 0.92 12.97 4.49
CA ILE A 162 0.61 12.53 5.87
C ILE A 162 0.76 13.69 6.86
N LEU A 163 1.88 14.41 6.77
CA LEU A 163 2.13 15.56 7.65
C LEU A 163 1.17 16.70 7.37
N GLY A 164 0.87 17.00 6.10
CA GLY A 164 -0.03 18.08 5.70
C GLY A 164 -1.46 17.83 6.18
N TYR A 165 -2.07 16.72 5.77
CA TYR A 165 -3.43 16.35 6.17
C TYR A 165 -3.52 16.07 7.66
N GLY A 166 -2.57 15.32 8.22
CA GLY A 166 -2.54 15.01 9.64
C GLY A 166 -2.45 16.26 10.51
N THR A 167 -1.58 17.22 10.17
CA THR A 167 -1.48 18.49 10.89
C THR A 167 -2.75 19.32 10.77
N ALA A 168 -3.38 19.39 9.59
CA ALA A 168 -4.66 20.08 9.41
C ALA A 168 -5.76 19.47 10.29
N PHE A 169 -5.85 18.15 10.36
CA PHE A 169 -6.81 17.45 11.22
C PHE A 169 -6.52 17.67 12.71
N VAL A 170 -5.24 17.62 13.10
CA VAL A 170 -4.83 17.93 14.48
C VAL A 170 -5.24 19.35 14.87
N VAL A 171 -4.94 20.35 14.04
CA VAL A 171 -5.32 21.75 14.31
C VAL A 171 -6.83 21.92 14.44
N PHE A 172 -7.61 21.30 13.53
CA PHE A 172 -9.06 21.34 13.59
C PHE A 172 -9.59 20.71 14.89
N LEU A 173 -9.13 19.51 15.23
CA LEU A 173 -9.57 18.78 16.41
C LEU A 173 -9.14 19.48 17.70
N LEU A 174 -7.95 20.05 17.76
CA LEU A 174 -7.50 20.82 18.91
C LEU A 174 -8.28 22.13 19.08
N ALA A 175 -8.62 22.81 17.98
CA ALA A 175 -9.47 23.99 18.04
C ALA A 175 -10.88 23.65 18.58
N MET A 176 -11.43 22.50 18.17
CA MET A 176 -12.68 21.97 18.70
C MET A 176 -12.57 21.63 20.18
N LEU A 177 -11.48 20.97 20.60
CA LEU A 177 -11.19 20.61 21.97
C LEU A 177 -11.11 21.86 22.86
N LEU A 178 -10.35 22.87 22.43
CA LEU A 178 -10.26 24.16 23.12
C LEU A 178 -11.60 24.86 23.26
N ARG A 179 -12.42 24.84 22.23
CA ARG A 179 -13.77 25.44 22.30
C ARG A 179 -14.65 24.74 23.34
N ILE A 180 -14.65 23.41 23.38
CA ILE A 180 -15.41 22.62 24.35
C ILE A 180 -14.95 22.95 25.78
N GLU A 181 -13.64 23.03 26.02
CA GLU A 181 -13.08 23.35 27.33
C GLU A 181 -13.50 24.75 27.82
N ILE A 182 -13.48 25.76 26.93
CA ILE A 182 -13.86 27.13 27.25
C ILE A 182 -15.38 27.25 27.53
N THR A 183 -16.22 26.41 26.91
CA THR A 183 -17.69 26.47 27.04
C THR A 183 -18.25 25.76 28.25
N GLY A 184 -17.44 25.08 29.05
CA GLY A 184 -17.90 24.48 30.32
C GLY A 184 -17.39 23.07 30.59
N GLY A 185 -16.48 22.57 29.78
CA GLY A 185 -15.87 21.22 29.90
C GLY A 185 -16.57 20.16 29.08
N MET A 186 -15.98 18.99 29.04
CA MET A 186 -16.43 17.85 28.21
C MET A 186 -17.55 17.07 28.91
N ASP A 187 -18.74 17.15 28.38
CA ASP A 187 -19.81 16.21 28.70
C ASP A 187 -19.81 15.00 27.70
N VAL A 188 -20.74 14.06 27.92
CA VAL A 188 -20.85 12.85 27.05
C VAL A 188 -21.23 13.22 25.62
N TYR A 189 -22.00 14.31 25.44
CA TYR A 189 -22.39 14.78 24.12
C TYR A 189 -21.18 15.33 23.36
N ASP A 190 -20.37 16.17 24.02
CA ASP A 190 -19.18 16.77 23.44
C ASP A 190 -18.14 15.73 23.05
N LEU A 191 -17.92 14.71 23.90
CA LEU A 191 -17.03 13.57 23.58
C LEU A 191 -17.54 12.77 22.38
N THR A 192 -18.84 12.54 22.28
CA THR A 192 -19.44 11.84 21.13
C THR A 192 -19.30 12.66 19.86
N LEU A 193 -19.55 13.97 19.93
CA LEU A 193 -19.39 14.89 18.82
C LEU A 193 -17.94 14.94 18.34
N PHE A 194 -16.98 15.03 19.27
CA PHE A 194 -15.55 15.02 18.98
C PHE A 194 -15.13 13.74 18.26
N PHE A 195 -15.53 12.58 18.78
CA PHE A 195 -15.23 11.30 18.15
C PHE A 195 -15.87 11.18 16.76
N THR A 196 -17.09 11.67 16.59
CA THR A 196 -17.78 11.68 15.29
C THR A 196 -17.01 12.50 14.27
N PHE A 197 -16.55 13.70 14.62
CA PHE A 197 -15.73 14.51 13.73
C PHE A 197 -14.38 13.86 13.43
N PHE A 198 -13.75 13.25 14.44
CA PHE A 198 -12.51 12.49 14.22
C PHE A 198 -12.72 11.40 13.16
N VAL A 199 -13.79 10.60 13.26
CA VAL A 199 -14.11 9.54 12.30
C VAL A 199 -14.43 10.11 10.91
N LEU A 200 -15.24 11.17 10.82
CA LEU A 200 -15.60 11.79 9.54
C LEU A 200 -14.39 12.36 8.80
N LEU A 201 -13.43 12.98 9.51
CA LEU A 201 -12.18 13.45 8.91
C LEU A 201 -11.36 12.31 8.31
N GLN A 202 -11.40 11.14 8.95
CA GLN A 202 -10.68 9.97 8.40
C GLN A 202 -11.38 9.41 7.16
N PHE A 203 -12.70 9.39 7.10
CA PHE A 203 -13.41 9.05 5.86
C PHE A 203 -13.06 10.01 4.72
N TRP A 204 -12.97 11.31 5.01
CA TRP A 204 -12.53 12.30 4.02
C TRP A 204 -11.10 12.05 3.53
N ASN A 205 -10.23 11.57 4.40
CA ASN A 205 -8.83 11.24 4.05
C ASN A 205 -8.70 9.98 3.17
N LEU A 206 -9.71 9.10 3.18
CA LEU A 206 -9.72 7.89 2.34
C LEU A 206 -10.14 8.17 0.89
N LEU A 207 -10.98 9.20 0.65
CA LEU A 207 -11.49 9.62 -0.65
C LEU A 207 -10.46 10.43 -1.43
#